data_28f354e59954457b3e85a6f5c2ee8d75
#
_entry.id   28f354e59954457b3e85a6f5c2ee8d75
#
_cell.length_a   1.000
_cell.length_b   1.000
_cell.length_c   1.000
_cell.angle_alpha   90.00
_cell.angle_beta   90.00
_cell.angle_gamma   90.00
#
_symmetry.space_group_name_H-M   'P 1'
#
loop_
_entity.id
_entity.type
_entity.pdbx_description
1 polymer ?
#
loop_
_entity_poly.entity_id
_entity_poly.type
_entity_poly.pdbx_seq_one_letter_code
_entity_poly.pdbx_strand_id
1 'polypeptide(L)'
;IETAEMEKALTERRALEPDMAHRIARIANGNWNLALEELDAGNENRQHLDMFIMLMRLAYMRKIGDLKKWTDVIATFGREKQKRMLDYFMHMLRESFMYNFRNPELSYMTQDEENFAKNFARFINEANIIDISNLFEDSKRMISQNANAKIVFFDMALKIIVLLLRK
;
A
#
# COMPACT_ATOMS: atom_id res chain seq x y z
N ILE A 1 -10.19 17.01 15.00
CA ILE A 1 -9.13 16.16 15.57
C ILE A 1 -7.81 16.86 15.40
N GLU A 2 -7.06 16.94 16.47
CA GLU A 2 -5.74 17.53 16.43
C GLU A 2 -4.73 16.61 15.78
N THR A 3 -3.78 17.20 15.08
CA THR A 3 -2.73 16.45 14.37
C THR A 3 -1.98 15.50 15.29
N ALA A 4 -1.69 15.95 16.52
CA ALA A 4 -0.97 15.14 17.52
C ALA A 4 -1.75 13.87 17.88
N GLU A 5 -3.06 13.96 17.99
CA GLU A 5 -3.88 12.79 18.28
C GLU A 5 -3.88 11.79 17.12
N MET A 6 -3.88 12.30 15.89
CA MET A 6 -3.79 11.45 14.72
C MET A 6 -2.45 10.72 14.64
N GLU A 7 -1.37 11.42 14.88
CA GLU A 7 -0.04 10.83 14.89
C GLU A 7 0.09 9.76 15.97
N LYS A 8 -0.42 10.05 17.16
CA LYS A 8 -0.41 9.09 18.25
C LYS A 8 -1.21 7.85 17.90
N ALA A 9 -2.41 8.03 17.37
CA ALA A 9 -3.26 6.91 16.99
C ALA A 9 -2.59 6.05 15.91
N LEU A 10 -1.95 6.67 14.93
CA LEU A 10 -1.25 5.95 13.87
C LEU A 10 -0.06 5.16 14.43
N THR A 11 0.73 5.78 15.30
CA THR A 11 1.90 5.15 15.91
C THR A 11 1.49 3.96 16.78
N GLU A 12 0.48 4.14 17.62
CA GLU A 12 -0.04 3.07 18.46
C GLU A 12 -0.54 1.89 17.63
N ARG A 13 -1.25 2.18 16.55
CA ARG A 13 -1.77 1.14 15.68
C ARG A 13 -0.68 0.35 14.98
N ARG A 14 0.39 1.02 14.57
CA ARG A 14 1.53 0.32 13.96
C ARG A 14 2.25 -0.56 14.95
N ALA A 15 2.35 -0.13 16.20
CA ALA A 15 3.07 -0.87 17.23
C ALA A 15 2.30 -2.09 17.73
N LEU A 16 0.97 -2.01 17.74
CA LEU A 16 0.13 -2.99 18.42
C LEU A 16 -0.49 -4.06 17.52
N GLU A 17 -0.04 -4.19 16.27
CA GLU A 17 -0.70 -5.08 15.30
C GLU A 17 -2.18 -4.72 15.20
N PRO A 18 -2.50 -3.61 14.64
CA PRO A 18 -3.85 -3.06 14.70
C PRO A 18 -4.89 -3.92 14.00
N ASP A 19 -6.12 -3.78 14.45
CA ASP A 19 -7.27 -4.26 13.72
C ASP A 19 -7.30 -3.56 12.35
N MET A 20 -7.08 -4.32 11.30
CA MET A 20 -6.96 -3.78 9.96
C MET A 20 -8.25 -3.13 9.48
N ALA A 21 -9.40 -3.72 9.83
CA ALA A 21 -10.69 -3.13 9.46
C ALA A 21 -10.86 -1.76 10.11
N HIS A 22 -10.43 -1.61 11.36
CA HIS A 22 -10.50 -0.33 12.05
C HIS A 22 -9.55 0.71 11.45
N ARG A 23 -8.34 0.29 11.04
CA ARG A 23 -7.41 1.18 10.34
C ARG A 23 -7.99 1.67 9.03
N ILE A 24 -8.58 0.78 8.25
CA ILE A 24 -9.23 1.14 6.99
C ILE A 24 -10.34 2.14 7.23
N ALA A 25 -11.17 1.91 8.25
CA ALA A 25 -12.24 2.83 8.60
C ALA A 25 -11.71 4.21 8.99
N ARG A 26 -10.59 4.28 9.71
CA ARG A 26 -9.98 5.55 10.07
C ARG A 26 -9.43 6.29 8.85
N ILE A 27 -8.82 5.59 7.92
CA ILE A 27 -8.31 6.21 6.70
C ILE A 27 -9.46 6.72 5.84
N ALA A 28 -10.58 6.01 5.82
CA ALA A 28 -11.77 6.43 5.11
C ALA A 28 -12.43 7.66 5.74
N ASN A 29 -12.11 7.99 7.00
CA ASN A 29 -12.62 9.16 7.67
C ASN A 29 -12.03 10.42 7.00
N GLY A 30 -12.89 11.31 6.52
CA GLY A 30 -12.45 12.53 5.83
C GLY A 30 -11.50 13.39 6.65
N ASN A 31 -11.63 13.39 7.99
CA ASN A 31 -10.73 14.16 8.84
C ASN A 31 -9.28 13.69 8.74
N TRP A 32 -9.07 12.38 8.66
CA TRP A 32 -7.75 11.83 8.47
C TRP A 32 -7.12 12.31 7.16
N ASN A 33 -7.85 12.18 6.06
CA ASN A 33 -7.35 12.58 4.74
C ASN A 33 -7.08 14.08 4.67
N LEU A 34 -7.97 14.90 5.20
CA LEU A 34 -7.79 16.35 5.21
C LEU A 34 -6.55 16.75 5.99
N ALA A 35 -6.33 16.16 7.15
CA ALA A 35 -5.16 16.47 7.95
C ALA A 35 -3.87 16.09 7.22
N LEU A 36 -3.85 14.96 6.53
CA LEU A 36 -2.68 14.55 5.75
C LEU A 36 -2.42 15.49 4.58
N GLU A 37 -3.46 15.94 3.90
CA GLU A 37 -3.31 16.86 2.76
C GLU A 37 -2.75 18.21 3.17
N GLU A 38 -3.08 18.68 4.36
CA GLU A 38 -2.63 19.96 4.86
C GLU A 38 -1.16 20.00 5.26
N LEU A 39 -0.57 18.83 5.51
CA LEU A 39 0.80 18.79 6.02
C LEU A 39 1.83 19.03 4.93
N ASP A 40 2.02 18.14 4.00
CA ASP A 40 2.92 18.34 2.85
C ASP A 40 2.89 17.11 1.93
N ALA A 41 3.66 17.19 0.82
CA ALA A 41 3.75 16.09 -0.13
C ALA A 41 4.36 14.80 0.48
N GLY A 42 5.15 14.92 1.53
CA GLY A 42 5.72 13.77 2.24
C GLY A 42 4.65 12.91 2.89
N ASN A 43 3.54 13.51 3.30
CA ASN A 43 2.44 12.79 3.91
C ASN A 43 1.63 11.96 2.92
N GLU A 44 1.60 12.36 1.66
CA GLU A 44 0.99 11.52 0.63
C GLU A 44 1.75 10.19 0.50
N ASN A 45 3.08 10.24 0.49
CA ASN A 45 3.89 9.02 0.44
C ASN A 45 3.70 8.16 1.69
N ARG A 46 3.56 8.77 2.86
CA ARG A 46 3.26 8.01 4.07
C ARG A 46 1.90 7.33 3.98
N GLN A 47 0.91 8.01 3.45
CA GLN A 47 -0.40 7.40 3.21
C GLN A 47 -0.29 6.25 2.21
N HIS A 48 0.47 6.43 1.14
CA HIS A 48 0.70 5.38 0.15
C HIS A 48 1.40 4.18 0.78
N LEU A 49 2.36 4.41 1.67
CA LEU A 49 3.01 3.32 2.38
C LEU A 49 2.01 2.56 3.26
N ASP A 50 1.15 3.27 3.99
CA ASP A 50 0.14 2.63 4.81
C ASP A 50 -0.81 1.78 3.96
N MET A 51 -1.21 2.28 2.80
CA MET A 51 -2.06 1.53 1.88
C MET A 51 -1.34 0.30 1.32
N PHE A 52 -0.05 0.43 1.02
CA PHE A 52 0.74 -0.71 0.54
C PHE A 52 0.87 -1.79 1.63
N ILE A 53 1.19 -1.39 2.85
CA ILE A 53 1.30 -2.31 3.98
C ILE A 53 -0.01 -3.04 4.20
N MET A 54 -1.14 -2.32 4.20
CA MET A 54 -2.46 -2.94 4.36
C MET A 54 -2.75 -3.93 3.25
N LEU A 55 -2.49 -3.54 2.00
CA LEU A 55 -2.70 -4.44 0.86
C LEU A 55 -1.94 -5.75 1.05
N MET A 56 -0.66 -5.65 1.35
CA MET A 56 0.19 -6.84 1.44
C MET A 56 -0.17 -7.71 2.64
N ARG A 57 -0.47 -7.11 3.79
CA ARG A 57 -0.89 -7.86 4.96
C ARG A 57 -2.23 -8.55 4.77
N LEU A 58 -3.21 -7.82 4.22
CA LEU A 58 -4.54 -8.39 3.97
C LEU A 58 -4.47 -9.49 2.91
N ALA A 59 -3.67 -9.30 1.87
CA ALA A 59 -3.49 -10.31 0.84
C ALA A 59 -2.81 -11.55 1.41
N TYR A 60 -1.77 -11.37 2.20
CA TYR A 60 -1.08 -12.49 2.84
C TYR A 60 -2.02 -13.29 3.76
N MET A 61 -2.85 -12.59 4.53
CA MET A 61 -3.83 -13.21 5.43
C MET A 61 -5.10 -13.68 4.71
N ARG A 62 -5.23 -13.38 3.43
CA ARG A 62 -6.40 -13.73 2.61
C ARG A 62 -7.71 -13.14 3.16
N LYS A 63 -7.65 -11.93 3.66
CA LYS A 63 -8.80 -11.21 4.24
C LYS A 63 -9.59 -10.51 3.15
N ILE A 64 -10.36 -11.28 2.37
CA ILE A 64 -11.05 -10.77 1.17
C ILE A 64 -12.06 -9.66 1.51
N GLY A 65 -12.82 -9.81 2.59
CA GLY A 65 -13.77 -8.78 3.00
C GLY A 65 -13.08 -7.46 3.34
N ASP A 66 -11.93 -7.52 4.01
CA ASP A 66 -11.16 -6.34 4.34
C ASP A 66 -10.46 -5.75 3.12
N LEU A 67 -10.04 -6.58 2.16
CA LEU A 67 -9.52 -6.10 0.88
C LEU A 67 -10.58 -5.33 0.11
N LYS A 68 -11.84 -5.75 0.18
CA LYS A 68 -12.92 -5.00 -0.44
C LYS A 68 -13.07 -3.61 0.20
N LYS A 69 -12.99 -3.52 1.52
CA LYS A 69 -13.01 -2.23 2.22
C LYS A 69 -11.82 -1.36 1.84
N TRP A 70 -10.64 -1.95 1.72
CA TRP A 70 -9.43 -1.27 1.24
C TRP A 70 -9.67 -0.65 -0.14
N THR A 71 -10.30 -1.42 -1.03
CA THR A 71 -10.65 -0.97 -2.37
C THR A 71 -11.62 0.21 -2.33
N ASP A 72 -12.62 0.17 -1.45
CA ASP A 72 -13.58 1.26 -1.29
C ASP A 72 -12.89 2.56 -0.87
N VAL A 73 -11.90 2.47 0.01
CA VAL A 73 -11.11 3.63 0.42
C VAL A 73 -10.34 4.22 -0.77
N ILE A 74 -9.64 3.38 -1.52
CA ILE A 74 -8.87 3.82 -2.69
C ILE A 74 -9.77 4.47 -3.74
N ALA A 75 -10.96 3.95 -3.92
CA ALA A 75 -11.90 4.51 -4.89
C ALA A 75 -12.25 5.98 -4.61
N THR A 76 -12.07 6.44 -3.37
CA THR A 76 -12.32 7.83 -3.01
C THR A 76 -11.17 8.76 -3.37
N PHE A 77 -10.00 8.25 -3.73
CA PHE A 77 -8.79 9.07 -3.92
C PHE A 77 -8.78 9.88 -5.22
N GLY A 78 -9.55 9.49 -6.21
CA GLY A 78 -9.48 10.09 -7.54
C GLY A 78 -8.35 9.51 -8.38
N ARG A 79 -8.46 9.65 -9.72
CA ARG A 79 -7.57 8.95 -10.65
C ARG A 79 -6.12 9.36 -10.53
N GLU A 80 -5.84 10.66 -10.41
CA GLU A 80 -4.45 11.11 -10.38
C GLU A 80 -3.72 10.62 -9.15
N LYS A 81 -4.36 10.64 -8.00
CA LYS A 81 -3.78 10.11 -6.77
C LYS A 81 -3.64 8.59 -6.84
N GLN A 82 -4.60 7.90 -7.44
CA GLN A 82 -4.52 6.45 -7.62
C GLN A 82 -3.33 6.06 -8.48
N LYS A 83 -3.05 6.82 -9.55
CA LYS A 83 -1.88 6.57 -10.39
C LYS A 83 -0.57 6.80 -9.65
N ARG A 84 -0.50 7.88 -8.87
CA ARG A 84 0.68 8.16 -8.05
C ARG A 84 0.89 7.06 -7.00
N MET A 85 -0.19 6.56 -6.43
CA MET A 85 -0.12 5.46 -5.47
C MET A 85 0.42 4.19 -6.11
N LEU A 86 -0.01 3.87 -7.33
CA LEU A 86 0.49 2.70 -8.04
C LEU A 86 1.97 2.86 -8.40
N ASP A 87 2.41 4.07 -8.77
CA ASP A 87 3.83 4.34 -8.97
C ASP A 87 4.62 4.10 -7.68
N TYR A 88 4.06 4.52 -6.55
CA TYR A 88 4.68 4.30 -5.25
C TYR A 88 4.75 2.80 -4.92
N PHE A 89 3.69 2.05 -5.22
CA PHE A 89 3.67 0.61 -5.00
C PHE A 89 4.76 -0.10 -5.82
N MET A 90 4.98 0.34 -7.06
CA MET A 90 6.06 -0.20 -7.88
C MET A 90 7.42 0.11 -7.30
N HIS A 91 7.58 1.32 -6.75
CA HIS A 91 8.80 1.70 -6.05
C HIS A 91 9.05 0.77 -4.86
N MET A 92 8.05 0.58 -4.00
CA MET A 92 8.19 -0.29 -2.83
C MET A 92 8.44 -1.75 -3.20
N LEU A 93 7.81 -2.21 -4.27
CA LEU A 93 8.05 -3.57 -4.76
C LEU A 93 9.51 -3.75 -5.15
N ARG A 94 10.06 -2.82 -5.93
CA ARG A 94 11.45 -2.87 -6.37
C ARG A 94 12.41 -2.77 -5.19
N GLU A 95 12.18 -1.83 -4.27
CA GLU A 95 13.05 -1.66 -3.13
C GLU A 95 13.01 -2.88 -2.20
N SER A 96 11.84 -3.48 -2.03
CA SER A 96 11.72 -4.72 -1.26
C SER A 96 12.48 -5.87 -1.91
N PHE A 97 12.42 -5.98 -3.23
CA PHE A 97 13.17 -7.00 -3.95
C PHE A 97 14.68 -6.79 -3.78
N MET A 98 15.15 -5.54 -3.96
CA MET A 98 16.56 -5.20 -3.81
C MET A 98 17.05 -5.42 -2.39
N TYR A 99 16.20 -5.22 -1.39
CA TYR A 99 16.54 -5.47 -0.01
C TYR A 99 17.02 -6.91 0.24
N ASN A 100 16.50 -7.87 -0.52
CA ASN A 100 16.91 -9.27 -0.41
C ASN A 100 18.39 -9.50 -0.74
N PHE A 101 19.00 -8.59 -1.49
CA PHE A 101 20.42 -8.68 -1.84
C PHE A 101 21.29 -8.01 -0.79
N ARG A 102 20.71 -7.41 0.24
CA ARG A 102 21.40 -6.76 1.35
C ARG A 102 22.46 -5.75 0.90
N ASN A 103 22.15 -5.02 -0.17
CA ASN A 103 23.01 -3.97 -0.67
C ASN A 103 22.40 -2.60 -0.33
N PRO A 104 22.77 -1.98 0.79
CA PRO A 104 22.15 -0.73 1.22
C PRO A 104 22.42 0.43 0.24
N GLU A 105 23.46 0.33 -0.60
CA GLU A 105 23.76 1.36 -1.58
C GLU A 105 22.73 1.42 -2.71
N LEU A 106 21.97 0.33 -2.91
CA LEU A 106 20.94 0.25 -3.93
C LEU A 106 19.55 0.55 -3.38
N SER A 107 19.45 0.79 -2.07
CA SER A 107 18.17 1.05 -1.43
C SER A 107 18.00 2.53 -1.16
N TYR A 108 16.82 3.05 -1.53
CA TYR A 108 16.45 4.45 -1.31
C TYR A 108 15.20 4.54 -0.43
N MET A 109 15.10 3.66 0.55
CA MET A 109 13.94 3.61 1.45
C MET A 109 14.10 4.56 2.62
N THR A 110 12.98 5.13 3.05
CA THR A 110 12.90 5.81 4.33
C THR A 110 12.99 4.78 5.46
N GLN A 111 13.15 5.27 6.70
CA GLN A 111 13.21 4.38 7.85
C GLN A 111 11.92 3.55 7.99
N ASP A 112 10.76 4.17 7.76
CA ASP A 112 9.47 3.46 7.85
C ASP A 112 9.35 2.40 6.76
N GLU A 113 9.78 2.71 5.56
CA GLU A 113 9.78 1.78 4.45
C GLU A 113 10.71 0.59 4.73
N GLU A 114 11.90 0.86 5.26
CA GLU A 114 12.85 -0.19 5.60
C GLU A 114 12.34 -1.08 6.72
N ASN A 115 11.69 -0.49 7.73
CA ASN A 115 11.10 -1.27 8.82
C ASN A 115 10.07 -2.28 8.31
N PHE A 116 9.26 -1.89 7.35
CA PHE A 116 8.33 -2.82 6.72
C PHE A 116 9.06 -3.85 5.86
N ALA A 117 10.03 -3.41 5.06
CA ALA A 117 10.74 -4.29 4.13
C ALA A 117 11.50 -5.41 4.83
N LYS A 118 12.00 -5.17 6.04
CA LYS A 118 12.73 -6.19 6.80
C LYS A 118 11.98 -7.53 6.88
N ASN A 119 10.67 -7.46 7.06
CA ASN A 119 9.86 -8.67 7.22
C ASN A 119 9.12 -9.05 5.95
N PHE A 120 8.90 -8.09 5.06
CA PHE A 120 8.12 -8.31 3.85
C PHE A 120 8.97 -8.77 2.66
N ALA A 121 10.22 -8.33 2.56
CA ALA A 121 11.04 -8.54 1.37
C ALA A 121 11.15 -10.03 0.98
N ARG A 122 11.12 -10.93 1.95
CA ARG A 122 11.22 -12.37 1.68
C ARG A 122 10.06 -12.91 0.83
N PHE A 123 8.94 -12.18 0.77
CA PHE A 123 7.79 -12.60 -0.03
C PHE A 123 7.88 -12.12 -1.49
N ILE A 124 8.86 -11.26 -1.80
CA ILE A 124 9.09 -10.76 -3.15
C ILE A 124 10.34 -11.44 -3.68
N ASN A 125 10.17 -12.21 -4.76
CA ASN A 125 11.22 -13.08 -5.28
C ASN A 125 11.17 -13.09 -6.81
N GLU A 126 12.10 -13.83 -7.42
CA GLU A 126 12.20 -13.93 -8.88
C GLU A 126 10.96 -14.56 -9.51
N ALA A 127 10.23 -15.40 -8.74
CA ALA A 127 9.05 -16.06 -9.26
C ALA A 127 7.82 -15.14 -9.33
N ASN A 128 7.81 -14.03 -8.60
CA ASN A 128 6.62 -13.17 -8.56
C ASN A 128 6.85 -11.71 -8.88
N ILE A 129 8.08 -11.21 -8.82
CA ILE A 129 8.33 -9.76 -8.95
C ILE A 129 7.86 -9.19 -10.29
N ILE A 130 8.12 -9.89 -11.37
CA ILE A 130 7.75 -9.40 -12.71
C ILE A 130 6.23 -9.36 -12.85
N ASP A 131 5.54 -10.39 -12.39
CA ASP A 131 4.09 -10.47 -12.51
C ASP A 131 3.40 -9.44 -11.61
N ILE A 132 3.91 -9.21 -10.40
CA ILE A 132 3.35 -8.17 -9.53
C ILE A 132 3.60 -6.78 -10.14
N SER A 133 4.79 -6.55 -10.67
CA SER A 133 5.11 -5.29 -11.33
C SER A 133 4.18 -5.03 -12.51
N ASN A 134 3.99 -6.04 -13.37
CA ASN A 134 3.08 -5.94 -14.50
C ASN A 134 1.64 -5.70 -14.05
N LEU A 135 1.23 -6.30 -12.96
CA LEU A 135 -0.10 -6.12 -12.40
C LEU A 135 -0.33 -4.66 -11.99
N PHE A 136 0.65 -4.04 -11.34
CA PHE A 136 0.56 -2.62 -10.98
C PHE A 136 0.57 -1.73 -12.23
N GLU A 137 1.40 -2.03 -13.22
CA GLU A 137 1.44 -1.29 -14.48
C GLU A 137 0.11 -1.37 -15.23
N ASP A 138 -0.45 -2.58 -15.33
CA ASP A 138 -1.73 -2.79 -16.00
C ASP A 138 -2.86 -2.08 -15.28
N SER A 139 -2.86 -2.10 -13.95
CA SER A 139 -3.86 -1.41 -13.15
C SER A 139 -3.78 0.10 -13.39
N LYS A 140 -2.56 0.66 -13.42
CA LYS A 140 -2.35 2.08 -13.70
C LYS A 140 -2.88 2.46 -15.08
N ARG A 141 -2.60 1.63 -16.08
CA ARG A 141 -3.09 1.85 -17.44
C ARG A 141 -4.62 1.86 -17.47
N MET A 142 -5.26 0.89 -16.81
CA MET A 142 -6.71 0.82 -16.77
C MET A 142 -7.32 2.04 -16.08
N ILE A 143 -6.74 2.51 -14.99
CA ILE A 143 -7.19 3.74 -14.32
C ILE A 143 -7.04 4.94 -15.26
N SER A 144 -5.94 5.02 -16.01
CA SER A 144 -5.73 6.08 -17.00
C SER A 144 -6.78 6.07 -18.10
N GLN A 145 -7.36 4.92 -18.39
CA GLN A 145 -8.39 4.72 -19.41
C GLN A 145 -9.81 4.79 -18.85
N ASN A 146 -9.98 5.38 -17.68
CA ASN A 146 -11.29 5.58 -17.04
C ASN A 146 -11.99 4.29 -16.59
N ALA A 147 -11.27 3.20 -16.39
CA ALA A 147 -11.85 2.00 -15.84
C ALA A 147 -12.37 2.22 -14.41
N ASN A 148 -13.31 1.39 -13.99
CA ASN A 148 -13.89 1.47 -12.66
C ASN A 148 -12.85 1.12 -11.60
N ALA A 149 -12.51 2.06 -10.73
CA ALA A 149 -11.45 1.90 -9.75
C ALA A 149 -11.71 0.74 -8.78
N LYS A 150 -12.94 0.57 -8.31
CA LYS A 150 -13.26 -0.54 -7.40
C LYS A 150 -12.98 -1.89 -8.03
N ILE A 151 -13.36 -2.05 -9.28
CA ILE A 151 -13.15 -3.30 -10.01
C ILE A 151 -11.66 -3.53 -10.23
N VAL A 152 -10.95 -2.50 -10.70
CA VAL A 152 -9.52 -2.60 -11.00
C VAL A 152 -8.72 -2.96 -9.75
N PHE A 153 -8.93 -2.24 -8.65
CA PHE A 153 -8.13 -2.47 -7.44
C PHE A 153 -8.51 -3.75 -6.70
N PHE A 154 -9.78 -4.14 -6.74
CA PHE A 154 -10.17 -5.39 -6.12
C PHE A 154 -9.61 -6.60 -6.89
N ASP A 155 -9.70 -6.58 -8.21
CA ASP A 155 -9.10 -7.61 -9.05
C ASP A 155 -7.59 -7.70 -8.82
N MET A 156 -6.92 -6.55 -8.77
CA MET A 156 -5.50 -6.47 -8.47
C MET A 156 -5.19 -7.12 -7.12
N ALA A 157 -5.93 -6.77 -6.09
CA ALA A 157 -5.72 -7.30 -4.74
C ALA A 157 -5.89 -8.82 -4.69
N LEU A 158 -6.90 -9.35 -5.37
CA LEU A 158 -7.12 -10.80 -5.43
C LEU A 158 -5.98 -11.52 -6.12
N LYS A 159 -5.44 -10.95 -7.19
CA LYS A 159 -4.30 -11.53 -7.90
C LYS A 159 -3.03 -11.51 -7.05
N ILE A 160 -2.84 -10.48 -6.24
CA ILE A 160 -1.69 -10.42 -5.34
C ILE A 160 -1.71 -11.57 -4.33
N ILE A 161 -2.89 -11.97 -3.84
CA ILE A 161 -3.00 -13.12 -2.94
C ILE A 161 -2.27 -14.34 -3.54
N VAL A 162 -2.53 -14.62 -4.80
CA VAL A 162 -1.95 -15.78 -5.48
C VAL A 162 -0.45 -15.58 -5.71
N LEU A 163 -0.06 -14.37 -6.13
CA LEU A 163 1.34 -14.08 -6.46
C LEU A 163 2.25 -14.14 -5.23
N LEU A 164 1.76 -13.74 -4.06
CA LEU A 164 2.56 -13.83 -2.83
C LEU A 164 2.84 -15.26 -2.39
N LEU A 165 2.08 -16.24 -2.89
CA LEU A 165 2.30 -17.65 -2.58
C LEU A 165 3.44 -18.28 -3.39
N ARG A 166 3.87 -17.64 -4.47
CA ARG A 166 4.97 -18.16 -5.30
C ARG A 166 6.30 -18.07 -4.58
N LYS A 167 7.10 -19.10 -4.73
CA LYS A 167 8.43 -19.16 -4.13
C LYS A 167 9.51 -19.28 -5.19
#